data_46dfe469b15849e32807ed42f738f4b1
#
_entry.id   46dfe469b15849e32807ed42f738f4b1
#
_cell.length_a   1.000
_cell.length_b   1.000
_cell.length_c   1.000
_cell.angle_alpha   90.00
_cell.angle_beta   90.00
_cell.angle_gamma   90.00
#
_symmetry.space_group_name_H-M   'P 1'
#
loop_
_entity.id
_entity.type
_entity.pdbx_description
1 polymer ?
#
loop_
_entity_poly.entity_id
_entity_poly.type
_entity_poly.pdbx_seq_one_letter_code
_entity_poly.pdbx_strand_id
1 'polypeptide(L)'
;MRSPALFLAMVVLASIVAGCAPENSLFPIYTKEESLFNERLIGVWRMQESPTETKPEDGYLIFSEGKEKNTYLVRGVDSKKPSGGIFLIGRLVRLDTFIDFSSPEDLDETTVRDLIYPYIPSHIFGRIRFEKNYVRLDLLDNDWVDKQIKVGKLGPAHLDTPNGQVIVAPTEESRKFTLEHVNDEKAFSFTEHLVKEQ
;
A
#
# COMPACT_ATOMS: atom_id res chain seq x y z
N MET A 1 0.15 -3.29 -31.14
CA MET A 1 1.19 -3.51 -30.10
C MET A 1 0.67 -2.84 -28.85
N ARG A 2 0.26 -3.62 -27.86
CA ARG A 2 -0.36 -3.12 -26.60
C ARG A 2 0.73 -2.57 -25.69
N SER A 3 0.53 -1.35 -25.19
CA SER A 3 1.51 -0.60 -24.40
C SER A 3 1.79 -1.26 -23.04
N PRO A 4 3.05 -1.51 -22.67
CA PRO A 4 3.39 -2.13 -21.37
C PRO A 4 3.20 -1.22 -20.15
N ALA A 5 2.92 0.08 -20.35
CA ALA A 5 2.51 0.97 -19.24
C ALA A 5 1.12 0.65 -18.70
N LEU A 6 0.32 -0.02 -19.54
CA LEU A 6 -0.86 -0.71 -19.05
C LEU A 6 -0.48 -1.85 -18.10
N PHE A 7 0.75 -2.30 -18.04
CA PHE A 7 1.13 -3.51 -17.33
C PHE A 7 1.48 -3.28 -15.85
N LEU A 8 2.05 -2.16 -15.45
CA LEU A 8 2.29 -1.90 -14.01
C LEU A 8 1.09 -1.19 -13.36
N ALA A 9 0.45 -0.25 -14.04
CA ALA A 9 -0.92 0.14 -13.69
C ALA A 9 -1.83 -1.10 -13.74
N MET A 10 -1.56 -2.09 -14.61
CA MET A 10 -2.23 -3.38 -14.63
C MET A 10 -1.66 -4.37 -13.62
N VAL A 11 -0.50 -4.26 -13.07
CA VAL A 11 -0.04 -5.16 -12.00
C VAL A 11 -0.56 -4.64 -10.65
N VAL A 12 -0.60 -3.38 -10.39
CA VAL A 12 -1.40 -2.80 -9.30
C VAL A 12 -2.91 -2.88 -9.65
N LEU A 13 -3.33 -2.76 -10.93
CA LEU A 13 -4.72 -2.96 -11.38
C LEU A 13 -5.05 -4.40 -11.80
N ALA A 14 -4.14 -5.25 -12.22
CA ALA A 14 -4.36 -6.64 -12.58
C ALA A 14 -4.25 -7.59 -11.39
N SER A 15 -3.65 -7.16 -10.29
CA SER A 15 -3.91 -7.69 -8.95
C SER A 15 -5.40 -7.56 -8.59
N ILE A 16 -6.06 -6.50 -9.02
CA ILE A 16 -7.51 -6.25 -8.84
C ILE A 16 -8.36 -7.28 -9.59
N VAL A 17 -7.89 -7.85 -10.70
CA VAL A 17 -8.64 -8.84 -11.51
C VAL A 17 -8.34 -10.29 -11.12
N ALA A 18 -7.25 -10.52 -10.37
CA ALA A 18 -6.81 -11.86 -9.96
C ALA A 18 -7.06 -12.19 -8.48
N GLY A 19 -7.76 -11.32 -7.73
CA GLY A 19 -8.07 -11.59 -6.33
C GLY A 19 -6.90 -11.38 -5.35
N CYS A 20 -5.77 -10.83 -5.79
CA CYS A 20 -4.60 -10.54 -4.95
C CYS A 20 -4.33 -9.04 -4.87
N ALA A 21 -5.36 -8.22 -4.60
CA ALA A 21 -5.20 -6.79 -4.37
C ALA A 21 -5.08 -6.50 -2.88
N PRO A 22 -4.31 -5.46 -2.49
CA PRO A 22 -4.36 -4.98 -1.11
C PRO A 22 -5.73 -4.40 -0.79
N GLU A 23 -6.18 -4.56 0.47
CA GLU A 23 -7.44 -4.02 0.94
C GLU A 23 -7.40 -2.50 1.01
N ASN A 24 -8.48 -1.86 0.57
CA ASN A 24 -8.64 -0.41 0.60
C ASN A 24 -9.55 0.01 1.76
N SER A 25 -9.24 1.15 2.38
CA SER A 25 -10.04 1.79 3.42
C SER A 25 -10.31 3.25 3.09
N LEU A 26 -11.52 3.75 3.43
CA LEU A 26 -11.82 5.18 3.33
C LEU A 26 -11.20 6.00 4.49
N PHE A 27 -10.84 5.34 5.59
CA PHE A 27 -10.29 5.99 6.77
C PHE A 27 -8.91 5.44 7.11
N PRO A 28 -7.99 6.28 7.64
CA PRO A 28 -6.69 5.83 8.08
C PRO A 28 -6.80 4.91 9.31
N ILE A 29 -5.76 4.12 9.56
CA ILE A 29 -5.62 3.34 10.80
C ILE A 29 -4.87 4.10 11.91
N TYR A 30 -4.58 5.38 11.72
CA TYR A 30 -3.78 6.21 12.62
C TYR A 30 -4.46 7.53 12.95
N THR A 31 -4.00 8.17 14.01
CA THR A 31 -4.19 9.60 14.26
C THR A 31 -2.90 10.36 13.90
N LYS A 32 -3.01 11.67 13.60
CA LYS A 32 -1.82 12.47 13.18
C LYS A 32 -0.70 12.45 14.23
N GLU A 33 -1.05 12.36 15.49
CA GLU A 33 -0.13 12.34 16.64
C GLU A 33 0.66 11.03 16.75
N GLU A 34 0.18 9.97 16.12
CA GLU A 34 0.80 8.65 16.14
C GLU A 34 1.79 8.42 14.99
N SER A 35 1.89 9.38 14.07
CA SER A 35 2.81 9.29 12.94
C SER A 35 4.26 9.40 13.39
N LEU A 36 5.10 8.47 12.94
CA LEU A 36 6.52 8.40 13.21
C LEU A 36 7.33 8.65 11.94
N PHE A 37 8.56 9.09 12.12
CA PHE A 37 9.52 9.22 11.04
C PHE A 37 10.73 8.32 11.30
N ASN A 38 11.13 7.54 10.30
CA ASN A 38 12.29 6.69 10.35
C ASN A 38 13.14 6.94 9.09
N GLU A 39 14.28 7.60 9.27
CA GLU A 39 15.19 7.96 8.18
C GLU A 39 15.69 6.75 7.37
N ARG A 40 15.64 5.54 7.93
CA ARG A 40 16.02 4.32 7.21
C ARG A 40 15.19 4.10 5.97
N LEU A 41 13.92 4.56 5.94
CA LEU A 41 13.06 4.45 4.76
C LEU A 41 13.48 5.38 3.63
N ILE A 42 14.09 6.51 3.90
CA ILE A 42 14.50 7.45 2.85
C ILE A 42 15.46 6.80 1.87
N GLY A 43 15.14 6.90 0.58
CA GLY A 43 15.96 6.38 -0.51
C GLY A 43 15.18 5.65 -1.60
N VAL A 44 15.92 5.01 -2.47
CA VAL A 44 15.39 4.20 -3.58
C VAL A 44 15.42 2.74 -3.18
N TRP A 45 14.30 2.08 -3.33
CA TRP A 45 14.09 0.70 -2.95
C TRP A 45 13.57 -0.11 -4.12
N ARG A 46 14.28 -1.15 -4.50
CA ARG A 46 13.85 -2.11 -5.50
C ARG A 46 12.89 -3.11 -4.85
N MET A 47 11.72 -3.30 -5.48
CA MET A 47 10.76 -4.33 -5.08
C MET A 47 11.22 -5.69 -5.58
N GLN A 48 11.05 -6.72 -4.74
CA GLN A 48 11.44 -8.10 -5.05
C GLN A 48 10.48 -9.08 -4.38
N GLU A 49 10.15 -10.18 -5.03
CA GLU A 49 9.37 -11.28 -4.42
C GLU A 49 10.15 -11.97 -3.29
N SER A 50 11.47 -12.00 -3.40
CA SER A 50 12.35 -12.59 -2.39
C SER A 50 13.60 -11.72 -2.18
N PRO A 51 14.10 -11.57 -0.93
CA PRO A 51 15.27 -10.75 -0.63
C PRO A 51 16.59 -11.31 -1.21
N THR A 52 16.58 -12.55 -1.68
CA THR A 52 17.73 -13.22 -2.31
C THR A 52 17.63 -13.25 -3.82
N GLU A 53 16.59 -12.72 -4.39
CA GLU A 53 16.39 -12.71 -5.84
C GLU A 53 17.37 -11.73 -6.51
N THR A 54 18.01 -12.21 -7.58
CA THR A 54 18.96 -11.40 -8.36
C THR A 54 18.36 -10.82 -9.62
N LYS A 55 17.16 -11.27 -10.00
CA LYS A 55 16.44 -10.69 -11.14
C LYS A 55 15.85 -9.35 -10.71
N PRO A 56 16.16 -8.26 -11.43
CA PRO A 56 15.51 -7.00 -11.14
C PRO A 56 14.02 -7.18 -11.47
N GLU A 57 13.17 -7.06 -10.48
CA GLU A 57 11.78 -6.76 -10.74
C GLU A 57 11.68 -5.37 -11.38
N ASP A 58 10.63 -5.18 -12.15
CA ASP A 58 10.49 -4.02 -13.00
C ASP A 58 10.03 -2.76 -12.24
N GLY A 59 10.19 -2.70 -10.90
CA GLY A 59 9.67 -1.60 -10.11
C GLY A 59 10.50 -1.15 -8.91
N TYR A 60 10.35 0.15 -8.59
CA TYR A 60 11.00 0.80 -7.45
C TYR A 60 9.97 1.57 -6.62
N LEU A 61 10.18 1.61 -5.31
CA LEU A 61 9.58 2.59 -4.42
C LEU A 61 10.65 3.61 -4.00
N ILE A 62 10.37 4.88 -4.21
CA ILE A 62 11.25 5.98 -3.82
C ILE A 62 10.58 6.70 -2.66
N PHE A 63 11.21 6.65 -1.50
CA PHE A 63 10.77 7.37 -0.31
C PHE A 63 11.59 8.64 -0.14
N SER A 64 10.91 9.76 -0.10
CA SER A 64 11.48 11.06 0.26
C SER A 64 10.68 11.68 1.41
N GLU A 65 11.24 12.69 2.07
CA GLU A 65 10.51 13.41 3.11
C GLU A 65 9.28 14.11 2.52
N GLY A 66 8.13 13.94 3.18
CA GLY A 66 6.88 14.57 2.78
C GLY A 66 6.79 16.03 3.26
N LYS A 67 5.79 16.76 2.76
CA LYS A 67 5.55 18.16 3.15
C LYS A 67 5.10 18.30 4.62
N GLU A 68 4.32 17.34 5.10
CA GLU A 68 3.86 17.33 6.48
C GLU A 68 4.84 16.60 7.38
N LYS A 69 4.86 17.00 8.66
CA LYS A 69 5.70 16.33 9.66
C LYS A 69 5.38 14.84 9.75
N ASN A 70 6.43 14.04 9.81
CA ASN A 70 6.36 12.58 9.94
C ASN A 70 5.62 11.89 8.77
N THR A 71 5.74 12.45 7.57
CA THR A 71 5.22 11.85 6.35
C THR A 71 6.33 11.55 5.35
N TYR A 72 6.05 10.64 4.45
CA TYR A 72 6.88 10.33 3.29
C TYR A 72 6.11 10.65 2.02
N LEU A 73 6.76 11.29 1.06
CA LEU A 73 6.31 11.24 -0.32
C LEU A 73 6.88 9.96 -0.93
N VAL A 74 5.99 9.07 -1.33
CA VAL A 74 6.35 7.77 -1.90
C VAL A 74 6.01 7.78 -3.37
N ARG A 75 7.00 7.46 -4.21
CA ARG A 75 6.80 7.34 -5.65
C ARG A 75 7.07 5.92 -6.09
N GLY A 76 6.04 5.26 -6.63
CA GLY A 76 6.16 3.98 -7.35
C GLY A 76 6.60 4.24 -8.79
N VAL A 77 7.66 3.59 -9.24
CA VAL A 77 8.23 3.79 -10.59
C VAL A 77 8.40 2.43 -11.26
N ASP A 78 7.91 2.34 -12.49
CA ASP A 78 8.24 1.24 -13.39
C ASP A 78 9.62 1.49 -14.00
N SER A 79 10.55 0.54 -13.88
CA SER A 79 11.90 0.65 -14.45
C SER A 79 11.89 0.84 -15.97
N LYS A 80 10.85 0.34 -16.66
CA LYS A 80 10.68 0.49 -18.12
C LYS A 80 10.09 1.83 -18.51
N LYS A 81 9.47 2.58 -17.55
CA LYS A 81 8.87 3.89 -17.77
C LYS A 81 9.14 4.85 -16.59
N PRO A 82 10.39 5.28 -16.42
CA PRO A 82 10.79 6.07 -15.25
C PRO A 82 10.16 7.48 -15.23
N SER A 83 9.61 7.96 -16.35
CA SER A 83 8.92 9.25 -16.43
C SER A 83 7.48 9.23 -15.88
N GLY A 84 6.90 8.04 -15.70
CA GLY A 84 5.61 7.84 -15.05
C GLY A 84 5.79 7.39 -13.61
N GLY A 85 4.69 7.31 -12.85
CA GLY A 85 4.70 6.76 -11.50
C GLY A 85 3.43 7.09 -10.74
N ILE A 86 3.21 6.32 -9.69
CA ILE A 86 2.14 6.58 -8.72
C ILE A 86 2.77 7.36 -7.56
N PHE A 87 2.09 8.42 -7.11
CA PHE A 87 2.50 9.16 -5.92
C PHE A 87 1.55 8.85 -4.78
N LEU A 88 2.12 8.55 -3.61
CA LEU A 88 1.39 8.27 -2.38
C LEU A 88 2.02 9.06 -1.24
N ILE A 89 1.22 9.31 -0.21
CA ILE A 89 1.72 9.78 1.09
C ILE A 89 1.82 8.56 2.00
N GLY A 90 3.01 8.28 2.48
CA GLY A 90 3.27 7.23 3.46
C GLY A 90 3.32 7.79 4.87
N ARG A 91 2.75 7.07 5.85
CA ARG A 91 2.87 7.38 7.28
C ARG A 91 3.19 6.12 8.06
N LEU A 92 4.32 6.14 8.77
CA LEU A 92 4.59 5.11 9.78
C LEU A 92 3.72 5.37 11.00
N VAL A 93 3.11 4.32 11.52
CA VAL A 93 2.23 4.40 12.68
C VAL A 93 2.92 3.87 13.92
N ARG A 94 2.77 4.55 15.05
CA ARG A 94 3.42 4.26 16.35
C ARG A 94 3.19 2.83 16.86
N LEU A 95 2.32 2.07 16.26
CA LEU A 95 2.10 0.66 16.57
C LEU A 95 3.25 -0.25 16.10
N ASP A 96 4.42 0.30 15.91
CA ASP A 96 5.76 -0.27 15.63
C ASP A 96 5.89 -1.10 14.35
N THR A 97 4.79 -1.38 13.64
CA THR A 97 4.83 -2.34 12.54
C THR A 97 3.92 -1.98 11.38
N PHE A 98 3.29 -0.81 11.39
CA PHE A 98 2.37 -0.44 10.32
C PHE A 98 2.85 0.78 9.52
N ILE A 99 2.55 0.74 8.24
CA ILE A 99 2.60 1.88 7.33
C ILE A 99 1.23 2.02 6.67
N ASP A 100 0.77 3.24 6.58
CA ASP A 100 -0.43 3.62 5.87
C ASP A 100 -0.04 4.45 4.64
N PHE A 101 -0.54 4.08 3.50
CA PHE A 101 -0.37 4.80 2.24
C PHE A 101 -1.69 5.42 1.84
N SER A 102 -1.69 6.71 1.61
CA SER A 102 -2.83 7.44 1.09
C SER A 102 -2.47 8.22 -0.17
N SER A 103 -3.47 8.61 -0.90
CA SER A 103 -3.27 9.49 -2.04
C SER A 103 -2.91 10.89 -1.57
N PRO A 104 -2.06 11.63 -2.32
CA PRO A 104 -1.80 13.03 -2.04
C PRO A 104 -3.09 13.85 -2.16
N GLU A 105 -3.35 14.74 -1.19
CA GLU A 105 -4.51 15.63 -1.23
C GLU A 105 -4.41 16.68 -2.35
N ASP A 106 -3.18 17.00 -2.79
CA ASP A 106 -2.84 18.04 -3.78
C ASP A 106 -2.61 17.47 -5.19
N LEU A 107 -3.28 16.38 -5.57
CA LEU A 107 -3.18 15.91 -6.95
C LEU A 107 -3.79 16.98 -7.88
N ASP A 108 -2.99 17.45 -8.83
CA ASP A 108 -3.49 18.37 -9.85
C ASP A 108 -4.57 17.69 -10.73
N GLU A 109 -5.47 18.50 -11.29
CA GLU A 109 -6.58 18.01 -12.11
C GLU A 109 -6.11 17.17 -13.32
N THR A 110 -4.88 17.37 -13.78
CA THR A 110 -4.29 16.62 -14.89
C THR A 110 -3.95 15.21 -14.47
N THR A 111 -3.36 15.06 -13.29
CA THR A 111 -3.03 13.75 -12.71
C THR A 111 -4.29 12.96 -12.37
N VAL A 112 -5.31 13.62 -11.82
CA VAL A 112 -6.61 12.98 -11.52
C VAL A 112 -7.35 12.57 -12.80
N ARG A 113 -7.26 13.35 -13.88
CA ARG A 113 -7.94 13.08 -15.16
C ARG A 113 -7.35 11.89 -15.90
N ASP A 114 -6.08 11.60 -15.69
CA ASP A 114 -5.40 10.44 -16.28
C ASP A 114 -5.68 9.14 -15.52
N LEU A 115 -6.25 9.23 -14.31
CA LEU A 115 -6.80 8.11 -13.57
C LEU A 115 -8.21 7.82 -14.12
N ILE A 116 -8.36 6.72 -14.87
CA ILE A 116 -9.57 6.31 -15.63
C ILE A 116 -10.80 6.04 -14.74
N TYR A 117 -10.69 6.16 -13.41
CA TYR A 117 -11.76 5.90 -12.44
C TYR A 117 -12.04 7.12 -11.56
N PRO A 118 -13.30 7.29 -11.07
CA PRO A 118 -13.56 8.29 -10.07
C PRO A 118 -12.65 8.05 -8.87
N TYR A 119 -11.79 9.02 -8.63
CA TYR A 119 -10.80 8.97 -7.58
C TYR A 119 -11.51 9.10 -6.23
N ILE A 120 -11.50 8.02 -5.48
CA ILE A 120 -11.90 8.03 -4.07
C ILE A 120 -10.60 8.02 -3.26
N PRO A 121 -10.32 9.08 -2.49
CA PRO A 121 -9.19 9.06 -1.57
C PRO A 121 -9.30 7.82 -0.69
N SER A 122 -8.32 6.96 -0.75
CA SER A 122 -8.31 5.72 0.01
C SER A 122 -6.97 5.50 0.67
N HIS A 123 -6.99 4.68 1.70
CA HIS A 123 -5.85 4.23 2.45
C HIS A 123 -5.57 2.76 2.15
N ILE A 124 -4.30 2.43 1.96
CA ILE A 124 -3.81 1.06 1.91
C ILE A 124 -2.82 0.93 3.07
N PHE A 125 -3.01 -0.05 3.91
CA PHE A 125 -2.13 -0.23 5.05
C PHE A 125 -1.62 -1.66 5.18
N GLY A 126 -0.47 -1.78 5.80
CA GLY A 126 0.20 -3.04 6.00
C GLY A 126 1.24 -2.99 7.09
N ARG A 127 1.77 -4.15 7.40
CA ARG A 127 2.91 -4.31 8.30
C ARG A 127 4.18 -3.91 7.58
N ILE A 128 5.08 -3.23 8.29
CA ILE A 128 6.41 -2.94 7.83
C ILE A 128 7.44 -3.48 8.83
N ARG A 129 8.41 -4.25 8.35
CA ARG A 129 9.47 -4.84 9.18
C ARG A 129 10.84 -4.44 8.65
N PHE A 130 11.65 -3.86 9.52
CA PHE A 130 13.01 -3.44 9.18
C PHE A 130 13.99 -4.58 9.44
N GLU A 131 14.33 -5.31 8.41
CA GLU A 131 15.35 -6.35 8.45
C GLU A 131 16.78 -5.75 8.29
N LYS A 132 17.81 -6.60 8.40
CA LYS A 132 19.20 -6.14 8.33
C LYS A 132 19.53 -5.51 6.97
N ASN A 133 19.09 -6.12 5.87
CA ASN A 133 19.47 -5.76 4.51
C ASN A 133 18.29 -5.35 3.62
N TYR A 134 17.07 -5.45 4.10
CA TYR A 134 15.85 -5.13 3.36
C TYR A 134 14.75 -4.66 4.30
N VAL A 135 13.69 -4.12 3.74
CA VAL A 135 12.43 -3.85 4.45
C VAL A 135 11.39 -4.79 3.88
N ARG A 136 10.68 -5.49 4.74
CA ARG A 136 9.53 -6.30 4.35
C ARG A 136 8.26 -5.49 4.55
N LEU A 137 7.45 -5.43 3.50
CA LEU A 137 6.14 -4.80 3.48
C LEU A 137 5.09 -5.87 3.21
N ASP A 138 4.17 -6.09 4.15
CA ASP A 138 3.08 -7.04 4.04
C ASP A 138 1.76 -6.27 4.06
N LEU A 139 1.07 -6.14 2.94
CA LEU A 139 -0.21 -5.43 2.85
C LEU A 139 -1.36 -6.34 3.27
N LEU A 140 -2.44 -5.73 3.80
CA LEU A 140 -3.67 -6.43 4.15
C LEU A 140 -4.31 -7.00 2.88
N ASP A 141 -4.64 -8.28 2.92
CA ASP A 141 -5.13 -9.06 1.78
C ASP A 141 -6.65 -8.96 1.66
N ASN A 142 -7.11 -8.42 0.52
CA ASN A 142 -8.52 -8.26 0.22
C ASN A 142 -9.28 -9.61 0.20
N ASP A 143 -8.70 -10.65 -0.39
CA ASP A 143 -9.33 -11.98 -0.45
C ASP A 143 -9.50 -12.59 0.94
N TRP A 144 -8.54 -12.32 1.83
CA TRP A 144 -8.63 -12.77 3.21
C TRP A 144 -9.75 -12.03 3.96
N VAL A 145 -9.84 -10.69 3.81
CA VAL A 145 -10.91 -9.87 4.41
C VAL A 145 -12.28 -10.36 3.92
N ASP A 146 -12.45 -10.53 2.60
CA ASP A 146 -13.69 -11.03 1.99
C ASP A 146 -14.11 -12.41 2.56
N LYS A 147 -13.15 -13.31 2.74
CA LYS A 147 -13.40 -14.61 3.36
C LYS A 147 -13.89 -14.48 4.81
N GLN A 148 -13.28 -13.58 5.63
CA GLN A 148 -13.72 -13.37 7.02
C GLN A 148 -15.15 -12.83 7.07
N ILE A 149 -15.50 -11.91 6.19
CA ILE A 149 -16.86 -11.36 6.07
C ILE A 149 -17.85 -12.47 5.69
N LYS A 150 -17.57 -13.25 4.65
CA LYS A 150 -18.47 -14.33 4.17
C LYS A 150 -18.71 -15.43 5.20
N VAL A 151 -17.78 -15.71 6.09
CA VAL A 151 -17.96 -16.70 7.16
C VAL A 151 -18.59 -16.10 8.42
N GLY A 152 -19.03 -14.82 8.37
CA GLY A 152 -19.70 -14.15 9.49
C GLY A 152 -18.77 -13.82 10.67
N LYS A 153 -17.48 -13.92 10.48
CA LYS A 153 -16.50 -13.36 11.40
C LYS A 153 -16.45 -11.88 11.09
N LEU A 154 -17.00 -11.08 11.99
CA LEU A 154 -17.12 -9.64 11.85
C LEU A 154 -15.81 -8.99 11.41
N GLY A 155 -15.74 -8.65 10.13
CA GLY A 155 -14.81 -7.66 9.62
C GLY A 155 -15.31 -6.25 9.92
N PRO A 156 -14.50 -5.24 9.68
CA PRO A 156 -14.93 -3.85 9.79
C PRO A 156 -16.07 -3.55 8.81
N ALA A 157 -16.83 -2.48 9.07
CA ALA A 157 -17.86 -2.03 8.16
C ALA A 157 -17.27 -1.80 6.76
N HIS A 158 -17.91 -2.33 5.72
CA HIS A 158 -17.40 -2.32 4.35
C HIS A 158 -18.52 -2.08 3.34
N LEU A 159 -18.11 -1.68 2.13
CA LEU A 159 -18.97 -1.57 0.95
C LEU A 159 -18.46 -2.51 -0.13
N ASP A 160 -19.37 -3.29 -0.71
CA ASP A 160 -19.08 -4.05 -1.92
C ASP A 160 -19.03 -3.11 -3.13
N THR A 161 -17.99 -3.25 -3.92
CA THR A 161 -17.80 -2.50 -5.16
C THR A 161 -17.54 -3.49 -6.32
N PRO A 162 -17.70 -3.07 -7.58
CA PRO A 162 -17.37 -3.92 -8.72
C PRO A 162 -15.90 -4.40 -8.75
N ASN A 163 -15.02 -3.70 -8.03
CA ASN A 163 -13.58 -3.96 -8.00
C ASN A 163 -13.10 -4.59 -6.68
N GLY A 164 -14.01 -5.12 -5.87
CA GLY A 164 -13.72 -5.67 -4.54
C GLY A 164 -14.42 -4.90 -3.44
N GLN A 165 -13.99 -5.08 -2.23
CA GLN A 165 -14.56 -4.41 -1.06
C GLN A 165 -13.76 -3.17 -0.70
N VAL A 166 -14.38 -2.26 0.03
CA VAL A 166 -13.73 -1.08 0.61
C VAL A 166 -14.16 -0.97 2.07
N ILE A 167 -13.20 -0.94 2.98
CA ILE A 167 -13.45 -0.72 4.39
C ILE A 167 -13.96 0.72 4.59
N VAL A 168 -15.14 0.85 5.19
CA VAL A 168 -15.77 2.15 5.52
C VAL A 168 -15.90 2.35 7.04
N ALA A 169 -15.31 1.46 7.81
CA ALA A 169 -15.29 1.55 9.26
C ALA A 169 -14.48 2.76 9.72
N PRO A 170 -14.86 3.42 10.82
CA PRO A 170 -14.08 4.47 11.43
C PRO A 170 -12.67 3.98 11.81
N THR A 171 -11.72 4.92 11.90
CA THR A 171 -10.30 4.65 12.23
C THR A 171 -10.11 3.70 13.41
N GLU A 172 -10.84 3.88 14.49
CA GLU A 172 -10.71 3.04 15.69
C GLU A 172 -11.12 1.59 15.46
N GLU A 173 -12.20 1.37 14.69
CA GLU A 173 -12.68 0.02 14.36
C GLU A 173 -11.72 -0.67 13.39
N SER A 174 -11.30 0.00 12.32
CA SER A 174 -10.31 -0.51 11.36
C SER A 174 -8.99 -0.85 12.05
N ARG A 175 -8.53 0.01 12.95
CA ARG A 175 -7.35 -0.20 13.77
C ARG A 175 -7.46 -1.41 14.68
N LYS A 176 -8.58 -1.54 15.40
CA LYS A 176 -8.84 -2.69 16.27
C LYS A 176 -8.78 -3.99 15.48
N PHE A 177 -9.50 -4.04 14.36
CA PHE A 177 -9.49 -5.20 13.47
C PHE A 177 -8.08 -5.54 12.98
N THR A 178 -7.34 -4.56 12.52
CA THR A 178 -5.96 -4.73 12.03
C THR A 178 -5.04 -5.27 13.11
N LEU A 179 -5.15 -4.77 14.36
CA LEU A 179 -4.34 -5.23 15.48
C LEU A 179 -4.71 -6.64 15.95
N GLU A 180 -5.98 -7.01 15.93
CA GLU A 180 -6.43 -8.36 16.27
C GLU A 180 -5.82 -9.40 15.33
N HIS A 181 -5.52 -9.02 14.09
CA HIS A 181 -4.99 -9.92 13.07
C HIS A 181 -3.51 -9.67 12.71
N VAL A 182 -2.81 -8.81 13.47
CA VAL A 182 -1.41 -8.43 13.17
C VAL A 182 -0.45 -9.61 13.03
N ASN A 183 -0.70 -10.71 13.72
CA ASN A 183 0.13 -11.92 13.67
C ASN A 183 -0.41 -12.99 12.71
N ASP A 184 -1.51 -12.73 12.01
CA ASP A 184 -2.01 -13.66 11.01
C ASP A 184 -1.30 -13.41 9.67
N GLU A 185 -0.41 -14.33 9.28
CA GLU A 185 0.33 -14.26 8.02
C GLU A 185 -0.60 -14.38 6.79
N LYS A 186 -1.81 -14.92 6.96
CA LYS A 186 -2.79 -14.99 5.87
C LYS A 186 -3.52 -13.67 5.67
N ALA A 187 -3.69 -12.90 6.74
CA ALA A 187 -4.29 -11.57 6.67
C ALA A 187 -3.39 -10.57 5.94
N PHE A 188 -2.08 -10.79 6.00
CA PHE A 188 -1.06 -9.92 5.40
C PHE A 188 -0.21 -10.72 4.42
N SER A 189 -0.85 -11.26 3.38
CA SER A 189 -0.22 -12.18 2.45
C SER A 189 0.39 -11.51 1.22
N PHE A 190 0.04 -10.25 0.95
CA PHE A 190 0.67 -9.49 -0.13
C PHE A 190 2.01 -8.93 0.34
N THR A 191 3.07 -9.71 0.12
CA THR A 191 4.42 -9.42 0.64
C THR A 191 5.34 -8.89 -0.44
N GLU A 192 6.00 -7.75 -0.15
CA GLU A 192 7.07 -7.17 -0.94
C GLU A 192 8.35 -7.04 -0.11
N HIS A 193 9.47 -7.35 -0.73
CA HIS A 193 10.80 -7.14 -0.15
C HIS A 193 11.45 -5.93 -0.81
N LEU A 194 11.66 -4.89 -0.03
CA LEU A 194 12.26 -3.64 -0.48
C LEU A 194 13.76 -3.68 -0.20
N VAL A 195 14.57 -3.83 -1.24
CA VAL A 195 16.03 -3.85 -1.15
C VAL A 195 16.57 -2.49 -1.55
N LYS A 196 17.36 -1.86 -0.66
CA LYS A 196 17.86 -0.49 -0.87
C LYS A 196 18.89 -0.47 -1.99
N GLU A 197 18.69 0.41 -2.97
CA GLU A 197 19.69 0.71 -3.98
C GLU A 197 20.86 1.52 -3.36
N GLN A 198 22.08 1.19 -3.77
CA GLN A 198 23.30 1.83 -3.28
C GLN A 198 23.61 3.13 -4.01
#